data_5d828f9d106c2bc833967a66aa57e972
#
_entry.id   5d828f9d106c2bc833967a66aa57e972
#
_cell.length_a   1.000
_cell.length_b   1.000
_cell.length_c   1.000
_cell.angle_alpha   90.00
_cell.angle_beta   90.00
_cell.angle_gamma   90.00
#
_symmetry.space_group_name_H-M   'P 1'
#
loop_
_entity.id
_entity.type
_entity.pdbx_description
1 polymer ?
#
loop_
_entity_poly.entity_id
_entity_poly.type
_entity_poly.pdbx_seq_one_letter_code
_entity_poly.pdbx_strand_id
1 'polypeptide(L)'
;MDKFYLSTIDENAHLLAKKHGFGIEIAEFCTPWFLDTDFAEIDPKIREKLTCSDRFVLHAPFSELFPCAIDPKVRAIAAERYRQVIRVAEGYGIRKIVVHGGYNPRIYFPIWYTEQSVLFWKEFVQEIPKDMVFCLENVFEEEPAMLTQIVRQVNDPRVRMCLDVGHVNAYSKVPVMEWLES
;
A
#
# COMPACT_ATOMS: atom_id res chain seq x y z
N MET A 1 -16.05 -5.40 -11.95
CA MET A 1 -14.57 -5.57 -11.99
C MET A 1 -13.77 -4.31 -11.61
N ASP A 2 -14.42 -3.27 -11.15
CA ASP A 2 -13.80 -1.94 -10.93
C ASP A 2 -12.85 -1.84 -9.72
N LYS A 3 -12.70 -2.92 -8.97
CA LYS A 3 -11.88 -2.96 -7.75
C LYS A 3 -10.65 -3.88 -7.86
N PHE A 4 -10.42 -4.50 -9.01
CA PHE A 4 -9.29 -5.40 -9.20
C PHE A 4 -8.15 -4.70 -9.91
N TYR A 5 -6.95 -4.88 -9.38
CA TYR A 5 -5.70 -4.37 -9.92
C TYR A 5 -4.72 -5.52 -10.09
N LEU A 6 -3.88 -5.44 -11.11
CA LEU A 6 -2.77 -6.38 -11.32
C LEU A 6 -1.46 -5.66 -11.05
N SER A 7 -0.62 -6.27 -10.24
CA SER A 7 0.67 -5.70 -9.87
C SER A 7 1.71 -5.86 -10.97
N THR A 8 2.45 -4.80 -11.27
CA THR A 8 3.54 -4.79 -12.25
C THR A 8 4.81 -5.50 -11.79
N ILE A 9 4.77 -6.20 -10.65
CA ILE A 9 5.79 -7.19 -10.29
C ILE A 9 5.91 -8.25 -11.39
N ASP A 10 4.79 -8.66 -12.02
CA ASP A 10 4.83 -9.41 -13.28
C ASP A 10 4.97 -8.45 -14.46
N GLU A 11 6.01 -8.64 -15.27
CA GLU A 11 6.32 -7.77 -16.42
C GLU A 11 5.16 -7.65 -17.43
N ASN A 12 4.32 -8.67 -17.54
CA ASN A 12 3.19 -8.72 -18.46
C ASN A 12 1.85 -8.24 -17.84
N ALA A 13 1.83 -7.91 -16.55
CA ALA A 13 0.59 -7.53 -15.85
C ALA A 13 -0.17 -6.40 -16.55
N HIS A 14 0.53 -5.40 -17.08
CA HIS A 14 -0.08 -4.26 -17.79
C HIS A 14 -0.79 -4.68 -19.09
N LEU A 15 -0.25 -5.69 -19.81
CA LEU A 15 -0.88 -6.25 -21.01
C LEU A 15 -2.15 -7.05 -20.66
N LEU A 16 -2.08 -7.84 -19.59
CA LEU A 16 -3.24 -8.57 -19.07
C LEU A 16 -4.32 -7.62 -18.55
N ALA A 17 -3.91 -6.57 -17.83
CA ALA A 17 -4.83 -5.54 -17.36
C ALA A 17 -5.58 -4.88 -18.52
N LYS A 18 -4.87 -4.48 -19.58
CA LYS A 18 -5.45 -3.92 -20.80
C LYS A 18 -6.44 -4.88 -21.46
N LYS A 19 -6.06 -6.17 -21.59
CA LYS A 19 -6.88 -7.19 -22.23
C LYS A 19 -8.18 -7.47 -21.48
N HIS A 20 -8.16 -7.43 -20.14
CA HIS A 20 -9.28 -7.85 -19.30
C HIS A 20 -9.99 -6.69 -18.58
N GLY A 21 -9.56 -5.44 -18.79
CA GLY A 21 -10.16 -4.26 -18.18
C GLY A 21 -9.90 -4.17 -16.66
N PHE A 22 -8.74 -4.66 -16.18
CA PHE A 22 -8.31 -4.49 -14.80
C PHE A 22 -7.59 -3.16 -14.60
N GLY A 23 -7.52 -2.69 -13.36
CA GLY A 23 -6.60 -1.64 -12.96
C GLY A 23 -5.16 -2.15 -12.90
N ILE A 24 -4.21 -1.24 -12.82
CA ILE A 24 -2.79 -1.54 -12.71
C ILE A 24 -2.27 -1.00 -11.39
N GLU A 25 -1.55 -1.84 -10.65
CA GLU A 25 -0.74 -1.44 -9.53
C GLU A 25 0.71 -1.24 -10.00
N ILE A 26 1.20 -0.01 -9.89
CA ILE A 26 2.58 0.37 -10.20
C ILE A 26 3.44 -0.04 -9.00
N ALA A 27 4.18 -1.15 -9.13
CA ALA A 27 4.99 -1.73 -8.06
C ALA A 27 6.49 -1.41 -8.16
N GLU A 28 6.90 -0.63 -9.14
CA GLU A 28 8.30 -0.25 -9.36
C GLU A 28 8.89 0.54 -8.19
N PHE A 29 8.03 1.20 -7.40
CA PHE A 29 8.44 1.94 -6.21
C PHE A 29 8.37 1.15 -4.91
N CYS A 30 8.13 -0.16 -4.94
CA CYS A 30 8.14 -1.01 -3.75
C CYS A 30 9.53 -1.09 -3.09
N THR A 31 10.57 -0.66 -3.77
CA THR A 31 11.91 -0.39 -3.22
C THR A 31 12.25 1.10 -3.35
N PRO A 32 13.08 1.67 -2.44
CA PRO A 32 13.37 3.10 -2.45
C PRO A 32 14.33 3.53 -3.58
N TRP A 33 15.01 2.61 -4.27
CA TRP A 33 16.03 2.96 -5.26
C TRP A 33 15.50 3.87 -6.36
N PHE A 34 14.35 3.53 -6.94
CA PHE A 34 13.73 4.36 -7.97
C PHE A 34 13.17 5.69 -7.46
N LEU A 35 13.01 5.84 -6.16
CA LEU A 35 12.66 7.12 -5.54
C LEU A 35 13.86 8.04 -5.38
N ASP A 36 15.03 7.47 -5.10
CA ASP A 36 16.22 8.25 -4.69
C ASP A 36 17.20 8.50 -5.87
N THR A 37 17.48 7.49 -6.72
CA THR A 37 18.58 7.56 -7.70
C THR A 37 18.14 7.31 -9.13
N ASP A 38 17.32 6.31 -9.38
CA ASP A 38 17.10 5.76 -10.70
C ASP A 38 15.74 6.13 -11.29
N PHE A 39 15.12 7.22 -10.80
CA PHE A 39 13.82 7.68 -11.25
C PHE A 39 13.75 7.92 -12.76
N ALA A 40 14.79 8.54 -13.34
CA ALA A 40 14.85 8.84 -14.77
C ALA A 40 14.89 7.58 -15.65
N GLU A 41 15.39 6.46 -15.13
CA GLU A 41 15.42 5.18 -15.84
C GLU A 41 14.04 4.52 -15.88
N ILE A 42 13.29 4.60 -14.77
CA ILE A 42 12.02 3.90 -14.65
C ILE A 42 10.83 4.72 -15.16
N ASP A 43 10.89 6.06 -15.14
CA ASP A 43 9.80 6.95 -15.53
C ASP A 43 9.22 6.65 -16.94
N PRO A 44 10.02 6.46 -18.00
CA PRO A 44 9.48 6.14 -19.32
C PRO A 44 8.70 4.81 -19.34
N LYS A 45 9.18 3.80 -18.63
CA LYS A 45 8.54 2.48 -18.54
C LYS A 45 7.21 2.55 -17.81
N ILE A 46 7.13 3.36 -16.74
CA ILE A 46 5.88 3.60 -16.02
C ILE A 46 4.88 4.33 -16.91
N ARG A 47 5.29 5.39 -17.60
CA ARG A 47 4.41 6.14 -18.50
C ARG A 47 3.83 5.26 -19.62
N GLU A 48 4.59 4.31 -20.12
CA GLU A 48 4.10 3.30 -21.06
C GLU A 48 2.98 2.45 -20.43
N LYS A 49 3.21 1.91 -19.22
CA LYS A 49 2.21 1.12 -18.49
C LYS A 49 0.93 1.90 -18.19
N LEU A 50 1.05 3.20 -17.91
CA LEU A 50 -0.09 4.09 -17.69
C LEU A 50 -0.99 4.27 -18.92
N THR A 51 -0.55 3.90 -20.12
CA THR A 51 -1.41 3.88 -21.32
C THR A 51 -2.31 2.64 -21.41
N CYS A 52 -2.11 1.67 -20.54
CA CYS A 52 -2.78 0.36 -20.62
C CYS A 52 -4.06 0.24 -19.78
N SER A 53 -4.36 1.22 -18.93
CA SER A 53 -5.58 1.27 -18.11
C SER A 53 -5.97 2.72 -17.85
N ASP A 54 -7.15 2.92 -17.30
CA ASP A 54 -7.63 4.21 -16.77
C ASP A 54 -7.66 4.23 -15.23
N ARG A 55 -7.24 3.12 -14.60
CA ARG A 55 -7.29 2.94 -13.15
C ARG A 55 -5.93 2.47 -12.62
N PHE A 56 -5.38 3.24 -11.70
CA PHE A 56 -4.06 2.99 -11.15
C PHE A 56 -4.06 3.09 -9.62
N VAL A 57 -3.20 2.27 -9.02
CA VAL A 57 -2.70 2.46 -7.67
C VAL A 57 -1.17 2.42 -7.73
N LEU A 58 -0.50 3.03 -6.76
CA LEU A 58 0.95 3.02 -6.65
C LEU A 58 1.35 2.30 -5.37
N HIS A 59 2.20 1.29 -5.48
CA HIS A 59 2.75 0.59 -4.32
C HIS A 59 3.94 1.36 -3.76
N ALA A 60 3.86 1.75 -2.49
CA ALA A 60 4.95 2.39 -1.77
C ALA A 60 6.07 1.40 -1.42
N PRO A 61 7.29 1.87 -1.09
CA PRO A 61 8.30 1.02 -0.49
C PRO A 61 7.76 0.34 0.77
N PHE A 62 8.13 -0.92 0.98
CA PHE A 62 7.66 -1.68 2.14
C PHE A 62 8.78 -2.32 2.94
N SER A 63 9.90 -2.67 2.31
CA SER A 63 11.02 -3.28 3.02
C SER A 63 11.57 -2.33 4.08
N GLU A 64 11.69 -2.81 5.32
CA GLU A 64 12.25 -2.08 6.46
C GLU A 64 11.47 -0.81 6.85
N LEU A 65 10.25 -0.63 6.34
CA LEU A 65 9.36 0.47 6.73
C LEU A 65 8.32 -0.04 7.74
N PHE A 66 8.43 0.46 8.97
CA PHE A 66 7.60 0.04 10.08
C PHE A 66 6.90 1.23 10.72
N PRO A 67 5.71 1.62 10.24
CA PRO A 67 4.91 2.68 10.86
C PRO A 67 4.58 2.41 12.33
N CYS A 68 4.53 1.11 12.72
CA CYS A 68 4.28 0.67 14.09
C CYS A 68 5.56 0.51 14.94
N ALA A 69 6.74 0.88 14.44
CA ALA A 69 8.01 0.65 15.13
C ALA A 69 8.07 1.26 16.53
N ILE A 70 8.80 0.60 17.43
CA ILE A 70 9.05 1.09 18.77
C ILE A 70 9.90 2.37 18.70
N ASP A 71 10.95 2.37 17.87
CA ASP A 71 11.82 3.54 17.69
C ASP A 71 11.13 4.62 16.83
N PRO A 72 10.96 5.84 17.38
CA PRO A 72 10.36 6.95 16.64
C PRO A 72 11.16 7.37 15.39
N LYS A 73 12.46 7.11 15.33
CA LYS A 73 13.28 7.39 14.13
C LYS A 73 12.92 6.46 12.99
N VAL A 74 12.63 5.19 13.27
CA VAL A 74 12.16 4.24 12.25
C VAL A 74 10.78 4.66 11.73
N ARG A 75 9.87 5.09 12.59
CA ARG A 75 8.58 5.65 12.15
C ARG A 75 8.74 6.91 11.30
N ALA A 76 9.70 7.77 11.64
CA ALA A 76 9.98 8.99 10.87
C ALA A 76 10.48 8.66 9.45
N ILE A 77 11.30 7.63 9.29
CA ILE A 77 11.74 7.14 7.96
C ILE A 77 10.53 6.66 7.14
N ALA A 78 9.62 5.91 7.73
CA ALA A 78 8.40 5.48 7.02
C ALA A 78 7.57 6.69 6.54
N ALA A 79 7.37 7.69 7.40
CA ALA A 79 6.65 8.92 7.03
C ALA A 79 7.37 9.69 5.91
N GLU A 80 8.71 9.78 5.94
CA GLU A 80 9.51 10.43 4.89
C GLU A 80 9.33 9.73 3.54
N ARG A 81 9.41 8.39 3.50
CA ARG A 81 9.17 7.61 2.29
C ARG A 81 7.75 7.79 1.75
N TYR A 82 6.76 7.81 2.61
CA TYR A 82 5.39 8.06 2.19
C TYR A 82 5.19 9.46 1.60
N ARG A 83 5.87 10.50 2.12
CA ARG A 83 5.89 11.84 1.50
C ARG A 83 6.54 11.84 0.11
N GLN A 84 7.61 11.06 -0.08
CA GLN A 84 8.20 10.90 -1.43
C GLN A 84 7.20 10.26 -2.40
N VAL A 85 6.55 9.19 -1.96
CA VAL A 85 5.56 8.46 -2.79
C VAL A 85 4.35 9.34 -3.13
N ILE A 86 3.88 10.20 -2.22
CA ILE A 86 2.83 11.19 -2.49
C ILE A 86 3.24 12.05 -3.70
N ARG A 87 4.44 12.64 -3.69
CA ARG A 87 4.92 13.48 -4.79
C ARG A 87 5.01 12.74 -6.13
N VAL A 88 5.47 11.50 -6.10
CA VAL A 88 5.55 10.65 -7.30
C VAL A 88 4.14 10.31 -7.82
N ALA A 89 3.23 9.92 -6.95
CA ALA A 89 1.85 9.60 -7.30
C ALA A 89 1.13 10.82 -7.91
N GLU A 90 1.33 12.02 -7.35
CA GLU A 90 0.83 13.27 -7.90
C GLU A 90 1.35 13.54 -9.32
N GLY A 91 2.65 13.30 -9.56
CA GLY A 91 3.29 13.45 -10.89
C GLY A 91 2.71 12.54 -11.96
N TYR A 92 2.17 11.37 -11.56
CA TYR A 92 1.48 10.44 -12.46
C TYR A 92 -0.05 10.60 -12.47
N GLY A 93 -0.61 11.48 -11.66
CA GLY A 93 -2.06 11.63 -11.51
C GLY A 93 -2.70 10.47 -10.73
N ILE A 94 -1.91 9.64 -10.04
CA ILE A 94 -2.40 8.52 -9.21
C ILE A 94 -2.87 9.06 -7.86
N ARG A 95 -4.01 8.58 -7.38
CA ARG A 95 -4.64 9.04 -6.13
C ARG A 95 -4.81 7.96 -5.07
N LYS A 96 -4.34 6.74 -5.34
CA LYS A 96 -4.35 5.63 -4.37
C LYS A 96 -2.96 5.08 -4.21
N ILE A 97 -2.51 4.97 -2.97
CA ILE A 97 -1.20 4.44 -2.60
C ILE A 97 -1.42 3.21 -1.73
N VAL A 98 -0.83 2.08 -2.13
CA VAL A 98 -0.82 0.85 -1.34
C VAL A 98 0.42 0.86 -0.46
N VAL A 99 0.25 0.48 0.81
CA VAL A 99 1.32 0.42 1.80
C VAL A 99 1.18 -0.82 2.67
N HIS A 100 2.30 -1.44 3.02
CA HIS A 100 2.32 -2.45 4.08
C HIS A 100 2.24 -1.78 5.45
N GLY A 101 1.46 -2.37 6.37
CA GLY A 101 1.37 -1.88 7.75
C GLY A 101 2.64 -2.12 8.58
N GLY A 102 3.53 -3.00 8.11
CA GLY A 102 4.75 -3.38 8.81
C GLY A 102 4.53 -4.36 9.95
N TYR A 103 3.41 -5.07 9.97
CA TYR A 103 3.18 -6.14 10.94
C TYR A 103 4.16 -7.30 10.71
N ASN A 104 4.82 -7.71 11.80
CA ASN A 104 5.60 -8.93 11.83
C ASN A 104 5.28 -9.67 13.14
N PRO A 105 4.63 -10.83 13.10
CA PRO A 105 4.20 -11.57 14.29
C PRO A 105 5.35 -12.09 15.16
N ARG A 106 6.58 -12.08 14.64
CA ARG A 106 7.79 -12.46 15.40
C ARG A 106 8.41 -11.27 16.14
N ILE A 107 7.97 -10.04 15.84
CA ILE A 107 8.54 -8.82 16.41
C ILE A 107 7.49 -8.09 17.27
N TYR A 108 6.24 -8.01 16.80
CA TYR A 108 5.21 -7.20 17.42
C TYR A 108 4.06 -8.04 17.95
N PHE A 109 3.62 -7.75 19.16
CA PHE A 109 2.32 -8.21 19.64
C PHE A 109 1.19 -7.51 18.88
N PRO A 110 0.08 -8.20 18.56
CA PRO A 110 -1.06 -7.62 17.82
C PRO A 110 -1.59 -6.31 18.43
N ILE A 111 -1.70 -6.24 19.76
CA ILE A 111 -2.13 -5.02 20.46
C ILE A 111 -1.19 -3.85 20.18
N TRP A 112 0.12 -4.07 20.34
CA TRP A 112 1.14 -3.05 20.06
C TRP A 112 1.04 -2.55 18.63
N TYR A 113 1.01 -3.47 17.67
CA TYR A 113 0.91 -3.14 16.25
C TYR A 113 -0.31 -2.28 15.96
N THR A 114 -1.48 -2.70 16.46
CA THR A 114 -2.74 -1.97 16.25
C THR A 114 -2.68 -0.56 16.84
N GLU A 115 -2.26 -0.42 18.11
CA GLU A 115 -2.21 0.86 18.79
C GLU A 115 -1.21 1.83 18.13
N GLN A 116 0.00 1.37 17.83
CA GLN A 116 1.02 2.23 17.20
C GLN A 116 0.66 2.60 15.76
N SER A 117 0.06 1.67 15.01
CA SER A 117 -0.45 1.97 13.67
C SER A 117 -1.56 3.03 13.71
N VAL A 118 -2.49 2.93 14.65
CA VAL A 118 -3.54 3.96 14.82
C VAL A 118 -2.94 5.32 15.13
N LEU A 119 -1.97 5.39 16.04
CA LEU A 119 -1.29 6.66 16.38
C LEU A 119 -0.56 7.25 15.16
N PHE A 120 0.22 6.43 14.46
CA PHE A 120 0.94 6.86 13.27
C PHE A 120 -0.01 7.40 12.19
N TRP A 121 -1.06 6.65 11.86
CA TRP A 121 -1.96 7.03 10.77
C TRP A 121 -2.83 8.24 11.12
N LYS A 122 -3.23 8.41 12.39
CA LYS A 122 -3.93 9.63 12.84
C LYS A 122 -3.08 10.90 12.70
N GLU A 123 -1.79 10.78 12.92
CA GLU A 123 -0.84 11.87 12.71
C GLU A 123 -0.58 12.08 11.22
N PHE A 124 -0.17 11.02 10.51
CA PHE A 124 0.23 11.10 9.10
C PHE A 124 -0.91 11.51 8.16
N VAL A 125 -2.15 11.18 8.46
CA VAL A 125 -3.30 11.57 7.65
C VAL A 125 -3.42 13.08 7.47
N GLN A 126 -2.89 13.88 8.38
CA GLN A 126 -2.89 15.35 8.26
C GLN A 126 -2.01 15.84 7.10
N GLU A 127 -1.08 15.01 6.64
CA GLU A 127 -0.17 15.30 5.53
C GLU A 127 -0.66 14.73 4.18
N ILE A 128 -1.64 13.84 4.20
CA ILE A 128 -2.20 13.23 2.98
C ILE A 128 -3.07 14.26 2.24
N PRO A 129 -2.85 14.50 0.93
CA PRO A 129 -3.74 15.33 0.10
C PRO A 129 -5.20 14.88 0.22
N LYS A 130 -6.14 15.83 0.14
CA LYS A 130 -7.58 15.56 0.37
C LYS A 130 -8.19 14.57 -0.63
N ASP A 131 -7.63 14.50 -1.83
CA ASP A 131 -8.06 13.64 -2.93
C ASP A 131 -7.26 12.35 -3.05
N MET A 132 -6.35 12.07 -2.08
CA MET A 132 -5.50 10.89 -2.09
C MET A 132 -5.91 9.92 -0.97
N VAL A 133 -5.74 8.62 -1.23
CA VAL A 133 -6.08 7.54 -0.29
C VAL A 133 -4.88 6.62 -0.11
N PHE A 134 -4.54 6.32 1.14
CA PHE A 134 -3.62 5.27 1.53
C PHE A 134 -4.39 4.00 1.86
N CYS A 135 -3.99 2.90 1.23
CA CYS A 135 -4.62 1.60 1.37
C CYS A 135 -3.67 0.66 2.13
N LEU A 136 -4.02 0.31 3.36
CA LEU A 136 -3.24 -0.62 4.19
C LEU A 136 -3.45 -2.03 3.68
N GLU A 137 -2.38 -2.67 3.24
CA GLU A 137 -2.41 -4.01 2.68
C GLU A 137 -2.22 -5.07 3.76
N ASN A 138 -2.97 -6.16 3.68
CA ASN A 138 -2.74 -7.36 4.47
C ASN A 138 -1.49 -8.09 3.98
N VAL A 139 -0.59 -8.41 4.90
CA VAL A 139 0.64 -9.18 4.60
C VAL A 139 0.71 -10.42 5.48
N PHE A 140 1.06 -10.26 6.76
CA PHE A 140 1.20 -11.36 7.72
C PHE A 140 0.04 -11.46 8.70
N GLU A 141 -0.99 -10.66 8.52
CA GLU A 141 -2.20 -10.75 9.32
C GLU A 141 -2.96 -12.05 9.01
N GLU A 142 -3.20 -12.84 10.06
CA GLU A 142 -3.87 -14.14 9.94
C GLU A 142 -5.38 -14.01 9.70
N GLU A 143 -5.95 -12.84 10.01
CA GLU A 143 -7.37 -12.51 9.89
C GLU A 143 -7.56 -10.99 9.74
N PRO A 144 -8.73 -10.50 9.26
CA PRO A 144 -8.93 -9.07 8.97
C PRO A 144 -9.02 -8.16 10.19
N ALA A 145 -9.23 -8.71 11.40
CA ALA A 145 -9.58 -7.95 12.60
C ALA A 145 -8.62 -6.78 12.91
N MET A 146 -7.30 -7.01 12.83
CA MET A 146 -6.31 -5.96 13.14
C MET A 146 -6.40 -4.78 12.17
N LEU A 147 -6.43 -5.03 10.86
CA LEU A 147 -6.49 -3.97 9.85
C LEU A 147 -7.84 -3.24 9.88
N THR A 148 -8.94 -3.96 10.04
CA THR A 148 -10.26 -3.33 10.19
C THR A 148 -10.33 -2.45 11.44
N GLN A 149 -9.74 -2.89 12.54
CA GLN A 149 -9.66 -2.11 13.77
C GLN A 149 -8.82 -0.83 13.57
N ILE A 150 -7.67 -0.93 12.91
CA ILE A 150 -6.82 0.24 12.60
C ILE A 150 -7.62 1.26 11.78
N VAL A 151 -8.19 0.85 10.65
CA VAL A 151 -8.93 1.75 9.76
C VAL A 151 -10.13 2.38 10.47
N ARG A 152 -10.90 1.61 11.24
CA ARG A 152 -12.05 2.12 12.03
C ARG A 152 -11.62 3.12 13.10
N GLN A 153 -10.50 2.90 13.78
CA GLN A 153 -10.02 3.79 14.83
C GLN A 153 -9.33 5.05 14.28
N VAL A 154 -8.66 4.96 13.12
CA VAL A 154 -8.15 6.15 12.41
C VAL A 154 -9.32 7.05 12.01
N ASN A 155 -10.42 6.46 11.53
CA ASN A 155 -11.68 7.12 11.20
C ASN A 155 -11.52 8.30 10.23
N ASP A 156 -10.68 8.14 9.21
CA ASP A 156 -10.49 9.11 8.13
C ASP A 156 -10.70 8.42 6.77
N PRO A 157 -11.47 9.01 5.85
CA PRO A 157 -11.77 8.43 4.54
C PRO A 157 -10.53 8.23 3.65
N ARG A 158 -9.41 8.86 3.99
CA ARG A 158 -8.14 8.74 3.27
C ARG A 158 -7.29 7.55 3.70
N VAL A 159 -7.73 6.79 4.71
CA VAL A 159 -7.08 5.54 5.12
C VAL A 159 -8.07 4.39 4.95
N ARG A 160 -7.73 3.40 4.13
CA ARG A 160 -8.57 2.28 3.73
C ARG A 160 -7.79 0.97 3.82
N MET A 161 -8.46 -0.15 3.62
CA MET A 161 -7.80 -1.45 3.42
C MET A 161 -7.55 -1.72 1.94
N CYS A 162 -6.44 -2.39 1.65
CA CYS A 162 -6.18 -3.11 0.42
C CYS A 162 -6.15 -4.59 0.73
N LEU A 163 -6.90 -5.39 -0.03
CA LEU A 163 -6.88 -6.84 0.09
C LEU A 163 -5.98 -7.43 -1.00
N ASP A 164 -4.83 -7.97 -0.58
CA ASP A 164 -4.00 -8.84 -1.41
C ASP A 164 -4.41 -10.29 -1.19
N VAL A 165 -4.95 -10.91 -2.26
CA VAL A 165 -5.44 -12.30 -2.21
C VAL A 165 -4.30 -13.31 -2.21
N GLY A 166 -3.13 -12.93 -2.72
CA GLY A 166 -1.92 -13.76 -2.66
C GLY A 166 -1.41 -13.88 -1.22
N HIS A 167 -1.39 -12.78 -0.49
CA HIS A 167 -1.04 -12.78 0.93
C HIS A 167 -2.08 -13.53 1.78
N VAL A 168 -3.37 -13.40 1.47
CA VAL A 168 -4.39 -14.24 2.14
C VAL A 168 -4.10 -15.71 1.92
N ASN A 169 -3.82 -16.12 0.68
CA ASN A 169 -3.51 -17.51 0.38
C ASN A 169 -2.24 -18.02 1.07
N ALA A 170 -1.26 -17.14 1.29
CA ALA A 170 0.03 -17.52 1.88
C ALA A 170 0.04 -17.53 3.42
N TYR A 171 -0.68 -16.61 4.06
CA TYR A 171 -0.50 -16.31 5.47
C TYR A 171 -1.78 -16.31 6.30
N SER A 172 -2.96 -16.14 5.68
CA SER A 172 -4.21 -16.06 6.43
C SER A 172 -4.68 -17.41 6.95
N LYS A 173 -5.32 -17.41 8.09
CA LYS A 173 -6.03 -18.56 8.69
C LYS A 173 -7.51 -18.61 8.30
N VAL A 174 -8.00 -17.58 7.64
CA VAL A 174 -9.39 -17.49 7.20
C VAL A 174 -9.46 -17.29 5.68
N PRO A 175 -10.54 -17.74 5.03
CA PRO A 175 -10.69 -17.64 3.58
C PRO A 175 -10.90 -16.19 3.11
N VAL A 176 -10.62 -15.92 1.83
CA VAL A 176 -10.78 -14.60 1.20
C VAL A 176 -12.17 -14.00 1.43
N MET A 177 -13.23 -14.82 1.50
CA MET A 177 -14.59 -14.34 1.71
C MET A 177 -14.76 -13.60 3.06
N GLU A 178 -14.12 -14.09 4.13
CA GLU A 178 -14.18 -13.41 5.44
C GLU A 178 -13.47 -12.04 5.40
N TRP A 179 -12.41 -11.91 4.60
CA TRP A 179 -11.75 -10.63 4.37
C TRP A 179 -12.64 -9.64 3.60
N LEU A 180 -13.43 -10.13 2.65
CA LEU A 180 -14.32 -9.27 1.85
C LEU A 180 -15.56 -8.80 2.63
N GLU A 181 -15.97 -9.54 3.65
CA GLU A 181 -17.14 -9.25 4.49
C GLU A 181 -16.81 -8.36 5.71
N SER A 182 -15.52 -8.14 5.99
CA SER A 182 -15.04 -7.37 7.14
C SER A 182 -14.94 -5.87 6.83
#